data_0fbfb68f014e42b62c45f06fa1b9efb3
#
_entry.id   0fbfb68f014e42b62c45f06fa1b9efb3
#
_cell.length_a   1.000
_cell.length_b   1.000
_cell.length_c   1.000
_cell.angle_alpha   90.00
_cell.angle_beta   90.00
_cell.angle_gamma   90.00
#
_symmetry.space_group_name_H-M   'P 1'
#
loop_
_entity.id
_entity.type
_entity.pdbx_description
1 polymer ?
#
loop_
_entity_poly.entity_id
_entity_poly.type
_entity_poly.pdbx_seq_one_letter_code
_entity_poly.pdbx_strand_id
1 'polypeptide(L)'
;MRFPILVLGALLTAPVTAQDIGAPDPLFRDNAVLDVTITGPLTTLVRERPKDDYVDGVLAYTDADGNGVELDLEIRARGHFRHANCDIPPVLLNLKRKQTPGTLFENQNKLKLVVQCDRSNRLEQAVLKEYLAYRILNAVTDKSFRVRLLSVTYINTEKQNDSEPRYAFLIEHKNRLAERFGLEDLEIEKTSVKSLDGAQLNLTSIFNFLVGNTDFSPVAGRPDDECCHNYVLFGKNETPQWAVPYDFDQSGFVDAPYAEANPR
;
A
#
# COMPACT_ATOMS: atom_id res chain seq x y z
N MET A 1 26.90 45.63 -52.08
CA MET A 1 26.02 45.61 -50.89
C MET A 1 25.69 44.15 -50.55
N ARG A 2 26.25 43.62 -49.47
CA ARG A 2 25.93 42.28 -48.96
C ARG A 2 25.03 42.42 -47.74
N PHE A 3 23.81 41.89 -47.81
CA PHE A 3 22.91 41.81 -46.66
C PHE A 3 23.22 40.58 -45.83
N PRO A 4 23.30 40.67 -44.49
CA PRO A 4 23.45 39.52 -43.64
C PRO A 4 22.05 38.85 -43.43
N ILE A 5 21.97 37.53 -43.64
CA ILE A 5 20.82 36.70 -43.30
C ILE A 5 20.85 36.44 -41.78
N LEU A 6 19.88 36.98 -41.08
CA LEU A 6 19.64 36.71 -39.66
C LEU A 6 18.92 35.35 -39.57
N VAL A 7 19.60 34.32 -39.09
CA VAL A 7 18.99 33.02 -38.75
C VAL A 7 18.36 33.16 -37.36
N LEU A 8 17.05 33.24 -37.30
CA LEU A 8 16.27 33.23 -36.05
C LEU A 8 16.17 31.75 -35.58
N GLY A 9 16.99 31.35 -34.62
CA GLY A 9 16.88 30.04 -33.98
C GLY A 9 15.64 29.97 -33.08
N ALA A 10 14.66 29.19 -33.49
CA ALA A 10 13.52 28.87 -32.63
C ALA A 10 13.96 27.91 -31.51
N LEU A 11 14.05 28.42 -30.29
CA LEU A 11 14.17 27.60 -29.08
C LEU A 11 12.88 26.83 -28.88
N LEU A 12 12.88 25.54 -29.25
CA LEU A 12 11.84 24.60 -28.86
C LEU A 12 11.94 24.36 -27.35
N THR A 13 11.18 25.11 -26.57
CA THR A 13 10.94 24.76 -25.16
C THR A 13 9.99 23.57 -25.14
N ALA A 14 10.52 22.37 -24.84
CA ALA A 14 9.67 21.24 -24.51
C ALA A 14 8.79 21.63 -23.31
N PRO A 15 7.47 21.36 -23.34
CA PRO A 15 6.63 21.60 -22.18
C PRO A 15 7.14 20.70 -21.07
N VAL A 16 7.61 21.30 -19.98
CA VAL A 16 7.75 20.60 -18.69
C VAL A 16 6.32 20.26 -18.28
N THR A 17 5.92 18.99 -18.44
CA THR A 17 4.67 18.49 -17.88
C THR A 17 4.74 18.72 -16.38
N ALA A 18 3.87 19.61 -15.88
CA ALA A 18 3.65 19.73 -14.45
C ALA A 18 3.31 18.33 -13.95
N GLN A 19 4.15 17.77 -13.06
CA GLN A 19 3.78 16.56 -12.35
C GLN A 19 2.49 16.89 -11.62
N ASP A 20 1.41 16.16 -11.92
CA ASP A 20 0.14 16.32 -11.23
C ASP A 20 0.37 16.02 -9.76
N ILE A 21 0.47 17.09 -8.95
CA ILE A 21 0.63 16.98 -7.50
C ILE A 21 -0.57 16.16 -6.99
N GLY A 22 -0.28 15.04 -6.32
CA GLY A 22 -1.29 14.12 -5.80
C GLY A 22 -1.66 12.96 -6.72
N ALA A 23 -1.17 12.90 -7.98
CA ALA A 23 -1.41 11.75 -8.84
C ALA A 23 -0.68 10.49 -8.32
N PRO A 24 -1.38 9.34 -8.21
CA PRO A 24 -0.76 8.10 -7.78
C PRO A 24 0.13 7.51 -8.88
N ASP A 25 1.05 6.62 -8.47
CA ASP A 25 1.86 5.81 -9.39
C ASP A 25 0.99 4.92 -10.29
N PRO A 26 1.50 4.45 -11.45
CA PRO A 26 0.74 3.67 -12.42
C PRO A 26 -0.05 2.50 -11.81
N LEU A 27 0.54 1.74 -10.88
CA LEU A 27 -0.11 0.63 -10.18
C LEU A 27 -1.45 1.01 -9.53
N PHE A 28 -1.57 2.23 -9.03
CA PHE A 28 -2.71 2.69 -8.23
C PHE A 28 -3.66 3.65 -8.98
N ARG A 29 -3.47 3.85 -10.29
CA ARG A 29 -4.33 4.72 -11.11
C ARG A 29 -5.64 4.06 -11.51
N ASP A 30 -5.59 2.74 -11.72
CA ASP A 30 -6.74 1.95 -12.13
C ASP A 30 -7.33 1.15 -10.97
N ASN A 31 -8.62 0.88 -11.05
CA ASN A 31 -9.40 0.16 -10.04
C ASN A 31 -9.82 -1.25 -10.48
N ALA A 32 -9.54 -1.63 -11.73
CA ALA A 32 -9.78 -2.98 -12.20
C ALA A 32 -8.97 -4.00 -11.37
N VAL A 33 -9.52 -5.18 -11.17
CA VAL A 33 -8.77 -6.28 -10.55
C VAL A 33 -7.57 -6.60 -11.43
N LEU A 34 -6.39 -6.72 -10.83
CA LEU A 34 -5.18 -7.12 -11.53
C LEU A 34 -4.90 -8.59 -11.26
N ASP A 35 -4.93 -9.41 -12.31
CA ASP A 35 -4.52 -10.80 -12.21
C ASP A 35 -3.01 -10.91 -12.15
N VAL A 36 -2.51 -11.58 -11.11
CA VAL A 36 -1.07 -11.78 -10.90
C VAL A 36 -0.77 -13.21 -10.50
N THR A 37 0.42 -13.68 -10.83
CA THR A 37 0.97 -14.93 -10.32
C THR A 37 2.14 -14.60 -9.40
N ILE A 38 2.15 -15.19 -8.20
CA ILE A 38 3.28 -15.12 -7.27
C ILE A 38 3.87 -16.51 -7.10
N THR A 39 5.09 -16.68 -7.57
CA THR A 39 5.86 -17.94 -7.49
C THR A 39 6.93 -17.82 -6.41
N GLY A 40 7.08 -18.84 -5.57
CA GLY A 40 8.12 -18.85 -4.53
C GLY A 40 8.02 -20.04 -3.57
N PRO A 41 8.93 -20.15 -2.58
CA PRO A 41 8.93 -21.20 -1.58
C PRO A 41 7.89 -20.92 -0.48
N LEU A 42 6.61 -21.01 -0.85
CA LEU A 42 5.49 -20.57 -0.01
C LEU A 42 5.28 -21.43 1.23
N THR A 43 5.71 -22.71 1.20
CA THR A 43 5.67 -23.55 2.41
C THR A 43 6.64 -23.03 3.47
N THR A 44 7.86 -22.69 3.08
CA THR A 44 8.86 -22.08 3.96
C THR A 44 8.37 -20.72 4.47
N LEU A 45 7.85 -19.85 3.60
CA LEU A 45 7.31 -18.55 3.99
C LEU A 45 6.22 -18.66 5.07
N VAL A 46 5.28 -19.59 4.91
CA VAL A 46 4.17 -19.78 5.87
C VAL A 46 4.62 -20.45 7.16
N ARG A 47 5.54 -21.42 7.08
CA ARG A 47 6.01 -22.19 8.24
C ARG A 47 6.98 -21.38 9.10
N GLU A 48 7.97 -20.74 8.48
CA GLU A 48 9.06 -20.05 9.18
C GLU A 48 8.74 -18.59 9.49
N ARG A 49 7.84 -17.99 8.70
CA ARG A 49 7.36 -16.59 8.87
C ARG A 49 8.49 -15.59 9.04
N PRO A 50 9.50 -15.58 8.14
CA PRO A 50 10.67 -14.72 8.31
C PRO A 50 10.25 -13.24 8.30
N LYS A 51 10.72 -12.46 9.29
CA LYS A 51 10.48 -11.01 9.39
C LYS A 51 11.67 -10.20 8.90
N ASP A 52 12.87 -10.71 9.08
CA ASP A 52 14.12 -10.02 8.76
C ASP A 52 14.74 -10.55 7.47
N ASP A 53 14.58 -11.83 7.22
CA ASP A 53 15.07 -12.51 6.02
C ASP A 53 13.99 -12.56 4.93
N TYR A 54 14.43 -12.57 3.68
CA TYR A 54 13.58 -12.70 2.52
C TYR A 54 13.77 -14.06 1.85
N VAL A 55 12.72 -14.57 1.23
CA VAL A 55 12.78 -15.67 0.27
C VAL A 55 12.61 -15.13 -1.14
N ASP A 56 13.35 -15.69 -2.10
CA ASP A 56 13.25 -15.30 -3.51
C ASP A 56 11.95 -15.79 -4.13
N GLY A 57 11.41 -15.00 -5.05
CA GLY A 57 10.22 -15.34 -5.81
C GLY A 57 10.15 -14.55 -7.12
N VAL A 58 9.05 -14.73 -7.82
CA VAL A 58 8.71 -14.02 -9.06
C VAL A 58 7.27 -13.55 -8.98
N LEU A 59 7.03 -12.30 -9.41
CA LEU A 59 5.70 -11.75 -9.67
C LEU A 59 5.51 -11.67 -11.18
N ALA A 60 4.47 -12.28 -11.71
CA ALA A 60 4.12 -12.22 -13.13
C ALA A 60 2.72 -11.63 -13.31
N TYR A 61 2.53 -10.87 -14.39
CA TYR A 61 1.24 -10.32 -14.81
C TYR A 61 1.23 -10.06 -16.32
N THR A 62 0.06 -9.77 -16.89
CA THR A 62 -0.08 -9.33 -18.29
C THR A 62 -0.28 -7.81 -18.32
N ASP A 63 0.51 -7.10 -19.12
CA ASP A 63 0.39 -5.65 -19.28
C ASP A 63 -0.83 -5.26 -20.16
N ALA A 64 -1.04 -3.97 -20.35
CA ALA A 64 -2.15 -3.44 -21.15
C ALA A 64 -2.06 -3.78 -22.64
N ASP A 65 -0.87 -4.09 -23.14
CA ASP A 65 -0.61 -4.47 -24.53
C ASP A 65 -0.73 -5.99 -24.74
N GLY A 66 -1.00 -6.77 -23.68
CA GLY A 66 -1.13 -8.22 -23.69
C GLY A 66 0.19 -8.98 -23.56
N ASN A 67 1.29 -8.30 -23.20
CA ASN A 67 2.58 -8.94 -23.00
C ASN A 67 2.72 -9.46 -21.57
N GLY A 68 3.31 -10.65 -21.42
CA GLY A 68 3.69 -11.17 -20.10
C GLY A 68 4.87 -10.39 -19.53
N VAL A 69 4.76 -9.94 -18.29
CA VAL A 69 5.82 -9.26 -17.54
C VAL A 69 6.16 -10.07 -16.30
N GLU A 70 7.45 -10.33 -16.10
CA GLU A 70 7.97 -11.01 -14.92
C GLU A 70 8.92 -10.08 -14.15
N LEU A 71 8.78 -10.02 -12.84
CA LEU A 71 9.60 -9.22 -11.95
C LEU A 71 10.16 -10.11 -10.85
N ASP A 72 11.49 -10.09 -10.67
CA ASP A 72 12.11 -10.73 -9.51
C ASP A 72 11.57 -10.11 -8.23
N LEU A 73 11.25 -10.96 -7.29
CA LEU A 73 10.59 -10.62 -6.05
C LEU A 73 11.32 -11.24 -4.87
N GLU A 74 11.48 -10.47 -3.83
CA GLU A 74 11.87 -10.97 -2.50
C GLU A 74 10.65 -10.86 -1.58
N ILE A 75 10.32 -11.93 -0.86
CA ILE A 75 9.09 -12.05 -0.07
C ILE A 75 9.45 -12.31 1.39
N ARG A 76 8.79 -11.63 2.32
CA ARG A 76 8.87 -11.95 3.74
C ARG A 76 7.55 -11.75 4.46
N ALA A 77 7.40 -12.38 5.60
CA ALA A 77 6.26 -12.12 6.48
C ALA A 77 6.39 -10.75 7.15
N ARG A 78 5.26 -10.17 7.59
CA ARG A 78 5.21 -8.88 8.28
C ARG A 78 4.12 -8.84 9.35
N GLY A 79 4.07 -7.72 10.07
CA GLY A 79 3.01 -7.43 11.04
C GLY A 79 3.25 -8.06 12.41
N HIS A 80 2.31 -7.81 13.32
CA HIS A 80 2.37 -8.27 14.71
C HIS A 80 1.24 -9.28 14.98
N PHE A 81 -0.01 -8.82 15.10
CA PHE A 81 -1.15 -9.65 15.46
C PHE A 81 -1.38 -10.79 14.44
N ARG A 82 -1.59 -10.46 13.17
CA ARG A 82 -1.86 -11.46 12.12
C ARG A 82 -0.66 -12.35 11.84
N HIS A 83 0.57 -11.85 12.04
CA HIS A 83 1.77 -12.69 11.94
C HIS A 83 1.77 -13.83 12.98
N ALA A 84 1.31 -13.54 14.19
CA ALA A 84 1.27 -14.52 15.29
C ALA A 84 0.04 -15.46 15.22
N ASN A 85 -1.11 -14.93 14.76
CA ASN A 85 -2.41 -15.57 14.95
C ASN A 85 -3.06 -16.11 13.66
N CYS A 86 -2.59 -15.73 12.48
CA CYS A 86 -3.10 -16.24 11.21
C CYS A 86 -2.34 -17.45 10.71
N ASP A 87 -3.01 -18.39 10.06
CA ASP A 87 -2.36 -19.50 9.35
C ASP A 87 -1.48 -19.00 8.21
N ILE A 88 -1.95 -17.97 7.50
CA ILE A 88 -1.24 -17.29 6.42
C ILE A 88 -0.83 -15.90 6.93
N PRO A 89 0.47 -15.65 7.14
CA PRO A 89 0.93 -14.34 7.61
C PRO A 89 0.75 -13.26 6.54
N PRO A 90 0.52 -11.99 6.92
CA PRO A 90 0.64 -10.88 5.99
C PRO A 90 2.05 -10.81 5.37
N VAL A 91 2.13 -10.33 4.14
CA VAL A 91 3.36 -10.41 3.32
C VAL A 91 3.87 -9.02 2.97
N LEU A 92 5.17 -8.86 2.92
CA LEU A 92 5.86 -7.75 2.30
C LEU A 92 6.54 -8.24 1.02
N LEU A 93 6.21 -7.60 -0.09
CA LEU A 93 6.85 -7.80 -1.38
C LEU A 93 7.94 -6.75 -1.55
N ASN A 94 9.15 -7.17 -1.91
CA ASN A 94 10.28 -6.28 -2.20
C ASN A 94 10.73 -6.48 -3.65
N LEU A 95 10.40 -5.51 -4.51
CA LEU A 95 10.76 -5.48 -5.92
C LEU A 95 12.12 -4.81 -6.10
N LYS A 96 12.94 -5.34 -7.00
CA LYS A 96 14.23 -4.70 -7.36
C LYS A 96 13.94 -3.47 -8.22
N ARG A 97 14.23 -2.28 -7.71
CA ARG A 97 13.92 -0.98 -8.36
C ARG A 97 14.40 -0.87 -9.82
N LYS A 98 15.50 -1.55 -10.19
CA LYS A 98 16.08 -1.50 -11.54
C LYS A 98 15.22 -2.18 -12.62
N GLN A 99 14.27 -3.02 -12.24
CA GLN A 99 13.41 -3.75 -13.17
C GLN A 99 11.99 -3.18 -13.28
N THR A 100 11.63 -2.19 -12.45
CA THR A 100 10.28 -1.60 -12.45
C THR A 100 10.05 -0.42 -13.42
N PRO A 101 11.08 0.32 -13.92
CA PRO A 101 10.84 1.40 -14.87
C PRO A 101 10.12 0.91 -16.14
N GLY A 102 9.10 1.68 -16.57
CA GLY A 102 8.29 1.37 -17.75
C GLY A 102 7.30 0.22 -17.56
N THR A 103 7.17 -0.33 -16.35
CA THR A 103 6.18 -1.35 -16.02
C THR A 103 5.03 -0.76 -15.21
N LEU A 104 3.97 -1.55 -14.98
CA LEU A 104 2.88 -1.17 -14.08
C LEU A 104 3.38 -0.89 -12.64
N PHE A 105 4.50 -1.51 -12.24
CA PHE A 105 5.12 -1.36 -10.93
C PHE A 105 6.18 -0.25 -10.87
N GLU A 106 6.19 0.67 -11.84
CA GLU A 106 7.10 1.82 -11.82
C GLU A 106 7.03 2.59 -10.50
N ASN A 107 8.19 2.98 -9.97
CA ASN A 107 8.39 3.60 -8.66
C ASN A 107 8.06 2.71 -7.44
N GLN A 108 7.65 1.47 -7.65
CA GLN A 108 7.41 0.55 -6.54
C GLN A 108 8.71 -0.17 -6.12
N ASN A 109 8.82 -0.41 -4.81
CA ASN A 109 9.88 -1.21 -4.22
C ASN A 109 9.28 -2.15 -3.17
N LYS A 110 8.95 -1.63 -1.98
CA LYS A 110 8.34 -2.40 -0.89
C LYS A 110 6.83 -2.19 -0.89
N LEU A 111 6.07 -3.26 -1.06
CA LEU A 111 4.62 -3.23 -1.07
C LEU A 111 4.05 -4.18 -0.01
N LYS A 112 3.15 -3.67 0.82
CA LYS A 112 2.36 -4.50 1.73
C LYS A 112 1.30 -5.22 0.91
N LEU A 113 1.33 -6.57 0.92
CA LEU A 113 0.28 -7.41 0.36
C LEU A 113 -0.62 -7.89 1.52
N VAL A 114 -1.88 -7.50 1.47
CA VAL A 114 -2.89 -7.96 2.41
C VAL A 114 -3.54 -9.21 1.83
N VAL A 115 -3.42 -10.32 2.59
CA VAL A 115 -3.92 -11.64 2.22
C VAL A 115 -4.91 -12.13 3.26
N GLN A 116 -5.69 -13.17 2.97
CA GLN A 116 -6.57 -13.80 3.97
C GLN A 116 -5.77 -14.43 5.12
N CYS A 117 -6.36 -14.45 6.30
CA CYS A 117 -5.75 -15.03 7.50
C CYS A 117 -5.68 -16.56 7.48
N ASP A 118 -6.63 -17.23 6.81
CA ASP A 118 -6.65 -18.65 6.53
C ASP A 118 -7.24 -18.91 5.12
N ARG A 119 -7.52 -20.16 4.80
CA ARG A 119 -8.05 -20.56 3.49
C ARG A 119 -9.58 -20.46 3.39
N SER A 120 -10.27 -19.97 4.42
CA SER A 120 -11.73 -19.88 4.41
C SER A 120 -12.23 -18.73 3.52
N ASN A 121 -13.36 -18.94 2.85
CA ASN A 121 -14.01 -17.90 2.07
C ASN A 121 -14.45 -16.70 2.94
N ARG A 122 -14.75 -16.93 4.22
CA ARG A 122 -15.11 -15.85 5.16
C ARG A 122 -13.97 -14.87 5.35
N LEU A 123 -12.73 -15.36 5.47
CA LEU A 123 -11.56 -14.50 5.63
C LEU A 123 -11.11 -13.84 4.32
N GLU A 124 -11.41 -14.42 3.17
CA GLU A 124 -11.27 -13.74 1.89
C GLU A 124 -12.26 -12.57 1.75
N GLN A 125 -13.51 -12.74 2.23
CA GLN A 125 -14.47 -11.63 2.29
C GLN A 125 -14.02 -10.50 3.22
N ALA A 126 -13.31 -10.80 4.32
CA ALA A 126 -12.71 -9.78 5.17
C ALA A 126 -11.64 -8.96 4.42
N VAL A 127 -10.80 -9.60 3.59
CA VAL A 127 -9.84 -8.89 2.72
C VAL A 127 -10.55 -7.93 1.75
N LEU A 128 -11.64 -8.39 1.12
CA LEU A 128 -12.41 -7.54 0.20
C LEU A 128 -13.09 -6.37 0.92
N LYS A 129 -13.61 -6.57 2.13
CA LYS A 129 -14.19 -5.49 2.93
C LYS A 129 -13.13 -4.50 3.40
N GLU A 130 -11.94 -4.96 3.82
CA GLU A 130 -10.84 -4.08 4.16
C GLU A 130 -10.40 -3.24 2.96
N TYR A 131 -10.27 -3.86 1.77
CA TYR A 131 -10.03 -3.13 0.52
C TYR A 131 -11.11 -2.06 0.29
N LEU A 132 -12.40 -2.39 0.47
CA LEU A 132 -13.51 -1.43 0.32
C LEU A 132 -13.42 -0.27 1.32
N ALA A 133 -12.99 -0.51 2.56
CA ALA A 133 -12.78 0.56 3.54
C ALA A 133 -11.74 1.59 3.03
N TYR A 134 -10.62 1.12 2.48
CA TYR A 134 -9.64 2.01 1.83
C TYR A 134 -10.28 2.74 0.64
N ARG A 135 -11.08 2.08 -0.19
CA ARG A 135 -11.72 2.70 -1.36
C ARG A 135 -12.74 3.77 -0.97
N ILE A 136 -13.50 3.56 0.11
CA ILE A 136 -14.42 4.58 0.66
C ILE A 136 -13.62 5.80 1.10
N LEU A 137 -12.52 5.61 1.83
CA LEU A 137 -11.64 6.71 2.22
C LEU A 137 -11.04 7.43 1.01
N ASN A 138 -10.59 6.70 -0.01
CA ASN A 138 -10.07 7.28 -1.26
C ASN A 138 -11.11 8.12 -2.02
N ALA A 139 -12.41 7.81 -1.87
CA ALA A 139 -13.48 8.58 -2.52
C ALA A 139 -13.75 9.93 -1.82
N VAL A 140 -13.38 10.10 -0.56
CA VAL A 140 -13.64 11.30 0.22
C VAL A 140 -12.41 12.17 0.46
N THR A 141 -11.19 11.62 0.29
CA THR A 141 -9.96 12.39 0.40
C THR A 141 -8.80 11.79 -0.40
N ASP A 142 -8.00 12.65 -1.04
CA ASP A 142 -6.75 12.25 -1.67
C ASP A 142 -5.63 12.00 -0.66
N LYS A 143 -5.76 12.55 0.57
CA LYS A 143 -4.85 12.34 1.69
C LYS A 143 -5.09 10.97 2.33
N SER A 144 -4.95 9.92 1.55
CA SER A 144 -5.21 8.53 1.92
C SER A 144 -4.34 7.57 1.11
N PHE A 145 -4.00 6.43 1.68
CA PHE A 145 -3.27 5.38 0.97
C PHE A 145 -4.09 4.83 -0.18
N ARG A 146 -3.51 4.77 -1.37
CA ARG A 146 -4.10 4.08 -2.51
C ARG A 146 -3.95 2.57 -2.36
N VAL A 147 -4.89 1.84 -2.92
CA VAL A 147 -4.91 0.38 -2.88
C VAL A 147 -5.22 -0.19 -4.27
N ARG A 148 -4.65 -1.37 -4.58
CA ARG A 148 -4.93 -2.11 -5.81
C ARG A 148 -5.41 -3.51 -5.48
N LEU A 149 -6.62 -3.86 -5.93
CA LEU A 149 -7.15 -5.22 -5.78
C LEU A 149 -6.47 -6.16 -6.76
N LEU A 150 -6.10 -7.33 -6.26
CA LEU A 150 -5.47 -8.41 -7.03
C LEU A 150 -6.32 -9.68 -6.98
N SER A 151 -6.25 -10.46 -8.05
CA SER A 151 -6.58 -11.87 -8.11
C SER A 151 -5.25 -12.63 -8.21
N VAL A 152 -4.84 -13.31 -7.15
CA VAL A 152 -3.51 -13.88 -7.03
C VAL A 152 -3.55 -15.39 -7.18
N THR A 153 -2.84 -15.92 -8.19
CA THR A 153 -2.50 -17.34 -8.30
C THR A 153 -1.15 -17.58 -7.61
N TYR A 154 -1.13 -18.48 -6.65
CA TYR A 154 0.09 -18.80 -5.91
C TYR A 154 0.70 -20.10 -6.43
N ILE A 155 1.95 -20.05 -6.93
CA ILE A 155 2.74 -21.21 -7.37
C ILE A 155 3.79 -21.49 -6.31
N ASN A 156 3.64 -22.65 -5.64
CA ASN A 156 4.58 -23.05 -4.60
C ASN A 156 5.72 -23.92 -5.19
N THR A 157 6.93 -23.40 -5.20
CA THR A 157 8.11 -24.10 -5.73
C THR A 157 8.52 -25.33 -4.93
N GLU A 158 8.02 -25.48 -3.70
CA GLU A 158 8.33 -26.63 -2.82
C GLU A 158 7.28 -27.75 -2.93
N LYS A 159 6.13 -27.51 -3.59
CA LYS A 159 5.04 -28.45 -3.78
C LYS A 159 4.44 -28.21 -5.17
N GLN A 160 4.22 -29.28 -5.93
CA GLN A 160 3.60 -29.20 -7.26
C GLN A 160 2.09 -28.94 -7.19
N ASN A 161 1.67 -27.87 -6.51
CA ASN A 161 0.27 -27.51 -6.41
C ASN A 161 0.12 -26.01 -6.64
N ASP A 162 -0.53 -25.65 -7.75
CA ASP A 162 -1.02 -24.30 -7.97
C ASP A 162 -2.26 -24.07 -7.10
N SER A 163 -2.43 -22.86 -6.59
CA SER A 163 -3.65 -22.52 -5.88
C SER A 163 -4.72 -21.99 -6.83
N GLU A 164 -5.98 -22.22 -6.48
CA GLU A 164 -7.08 -21.42 -7.03
C GLU A 164 -6.79 -19.92 -6.73
N PRO A 165 -7.11 -19.04 -7.69
CA PRO A 165 -6.93 -17.60 -7.48
C PRO A 165 -7.64 -17.13 -6.22
N ARG A 166 -6.98 -16.22 -5.47
CA ARG A 166 -7.50 -15.62 -4.24
C ARG A 166 -7.38 -14.11 -4.31
N TYR A 167 -8.37 -13.42 -3.77
CA TYR A 167 -8.32 -11.98 -3.65
C TYR A 167 -7.32 -11.55 -2.58
N ALA A 168 -6.51 -10.57 -2.95
CA ALA A 168 -5.58 -9.86 -2.10
C ALA A 168 -5.54 -8.40 -2.53
N PHE A 169 -4.89 -7.51 -1.78
CA PHE A 169 -4.66 -6.16 -2.28
C PHE A 169 -3.32 -5.60 -1.83
N LEU A 170 -2.77 -4.73 -2.66
CA LEU A 170 -1.57 -3.96 -2.39
C LEU A 170 -1.94 -2.61 -1.80
N ILE A 171 -1.10 -2.14 -0.87
CA ILE A 171 -1.20 -0.81 -0.26
C ILE A 171 -0.01 0.03 -0.73
N GLU A 172 -0.28 1.27 -1.13
CA GLU A 172 0.72 2.28 -1.47
C GLU A 172 1.73 2.43 -0.32
N HIS A 173 3.02 2.53 -0.65
CA HIS A 173 4.05 2.75 0.36
C HIS A 173 3.97 4.17 0.95
N LYS A 174 4.20 4.32 2.26
CA LYS A 174 4.12 5.61 2.96
C LYS A 174 4.95 6.71 2.28
N ASN A 175 6.16 6.40 1.80
CA ASN A 175 7.01 7.37 1.12
C ASN A 175 6.40 7.82 -0.23
N ARG A 176 5.68 6.94 -0.95
CA ARG A 176 5.02 7.32 -2.20
C ARG A 176 3.84 8.27 -1.96
N LEU A 177 3.09 8.04 -0.87
CA LEU A 177 2.06 8.99 -0.44
C LEU A 177 2.70 10.33 -0.06
N ALA A 178 3.77 10.33 0.72
CA ALA A 178 4.48 11.55 1.10
C ALA A 178 4.96 12.32 -0.15
N GLU A 179 5.61 11.65 -1.08
CA GLU A 179 6.13 12.25 -2.33
C GLU A 179 5.01 12.86 -3.20
N ARG A 180 3.83 12.22 -3.28
CA ARG A 180 2.67 12.75 -4.04
C ARG A 180 2.29 14.17 -3.60
N PHE A 181 2.51 14.51 -2.35
CA PHE A 181 2.13 15.80 -1.76
C PHE A 181 3.32 16.67 -1.37
N GLY A 182 4.55 16.26 -1.72
CA GLY A 182 5.77 16.98 -1.35
C GLY A 182 6.00 17.06 0.15
N LEU A 183 5.54 16.04 0.89
CA LEU A 183 5.67 15.86 2.34
C LEU A 183 6.72 14.80 2.66
N GLU A 184 7.00 14.66 3.94
CA GLU A 184 7.87 13.64 4.51
C GLU A 184 7.08 12.79 5.51
N ASP A 185 7.45 11.52 5.64
CA ASP A 185 7.01 10.64 6.71
C ASP A 185 7.68 11.09 8.01
N LEU A 186 6.87 11.43 9.00
CA LEU A 186 7.37 11.91 10.28
C LEU A 186 7.56 10.73 11.24
N GLU A 187 8.77 10.23 11.34
CA GLU A 187 9.16 9.15 12.26
C GLU A 187 9.40 9.75 13.67
N ILE A 188 8.31 10.08 14.37
CA ILE A 188 8.33 10.67 15.72
C ILE A 188 7.63 9.75 16.71
N GLU A 189 7.98 9.82 18.00
CA GLU A 189 7.39 8.95 19.03
C GLU A 189 5.93 9.30 19.35
N LYS A 190 5.59 10.58 19.32
CA LYS A 190 4.24 11.09 19.65
C LYS A 190 4.01 12.47 19.06
N THR A 191 2.74 12.82 18.90
CA THR A 191 2.32 14.16 18.51
C THR A 191 1.16 14.64 19.40
N SER A 192 0.64 15.82 19.11
CA SER A 192 -0.54 16.38 19.79
C SER A 192 -1.63 16.72 18.78
N VAL A 193 -2.88 16.70 19.21
CA VAL A 193 -4.02 17.12 18.39
C VAL A 193 -3.82 18.53 17.80
N LYS A 194 -3.15 19.42 18.53
CA LYS A 194 -2.89 20.80 18.10
C LYS A 194 -1.92 20.89 16.92
N SER A 195 -1.06 19.90 16.75
CA SER A 195 -0.09 19.82 15.64
C SER A 195 -0.68 19.23 14.38
N LEU A 196 -1.85 18.59 14.47
CA LEU A 196 -2.50 17.91 13.35
C LEU A 196 -3.34 18.88 12.50
N ASP A 197 -3.45 18.60 11.19
CA ASP A 197 -4.40 19.26 10.30
C ASP A 197 -5.83 18.94 10.76
N GLY A 198 -6.56 19.94 11.24
CA GLY A 198 -7.87 19.75 11.87
C GLY A 198 -8.94 19.24 10.89
N ALA A 199 -8.86 19.63 9.60
CA ALA A 199 -9.81 19.17 8.59
C ALA A 199 -9.59 17.70 8.26
N GLN A 200 -8.34 17.28 8.05
CA GLN A 200 -7.98 15.89 7.82
C GLN A 200 -8.31 15.02 9.03
N LEU A 201 -7.99 15.48 10.24
CA LEU A 201 -8.29 14.76 11.49
C LEU A 201 -9.80 14.55 11.67
N ASN A 202 -10.61 15.59 11.46
CA ASN A 202 -12.07 15.49 11.57
C ASN A 202 -12.63 14.49 10.56
N LEU A 203 -12.20 14.58 9.28
CA LEU A 203 -12.64 13.68 8.23
C LEU A 203 -12.31 12.23 8.57
N THR A 204 -11.07 11.94 8.95
CA THR A 204 -10.63 10.58 9.28
C THR A 204 -11.25 10.04 10.57
N SER A 205 -11.56 10.93 11.54
CA SER A 205 -12.28 10.55 12.76
C SER A 205 -13.73 10.14 12.45
N ILE A 206 -14.42 10.92 11.60
CA ILE A 206 -15.78 10.58 11.14
C ILE A 206 -15.76 9.27 10.34
N PHE A 207 -14.78 9.10 9.46
CA PHE A 207 -14.61 7.86 8.70
C PHE A 207 -14.43 6.65 9.62
N ASN A 208 -13.51 6.72 10.60
CA ASN A 208 -13.29 5.63 11.55
C ASN A 208 -14.55 5.31 12.35
N PHE A 209 -15.31 6.33 12.76
CA PHE A 209 -16.62 6.13 13.42
C PHE A 209 -17.61 5.39 12.51
N LEU A 210 -17.73 5.80 11.24
CA LEU A 210 -18.66 5.20 10.28
C LEU A 210 -18.32 3.74 9.97
N VAL A 211 -17.03 3.37 9.87
CA VAL A 211 -16.61 1.98 9.66
C VAL A 211 -16.52 1.17 10.96
N GLY A 212 -16.82 1.78 12.11
CA GLY A 212 -16.73 1.12 13.42
C GLY A 212 -15.31 0.69 13.79
N ASN A 213 -14.30 1.48 13.38
CA ASN A 213 -12.91 1.22 13.75
C ASN A 213 -12.63 1.84 15.13
N THR A 214 -12.14 1.02 16.06
CA THR A 214 -11.74 1.44 17.41
C THR A 214 -10.26 1.15 17.69
N ASP A 215 -9.55 0.52 16.75
CA ASP A 215 -8.15 0.12 16.89
C ASP A 215 -7.21 1.16 16.27
N PHE A 216 -7.24 2.39 16.79
CA PHE A 216 -6.36 3.45 16.30
C PHE A 216 -6.03 4.53 17.33
N SER A 217 -4.95 5.26 17.10
CA SER A 217 -4.63 6.52 17.79
C SER A 217 -3.84 7.43 16.85
N PRO A 218 -4.33 8.65 16.54
CA PRO A 218 -3.60 9.60 15.68
C PRO A 218 -2.50 10.38 16.40
N VAL A 219 -2.27 10.14 17.70
CA VAL A 219 -1.35 10.94 18.52
C VAL A 219 -0.29 10.13 19.26
N ALA A 220 -0.44 8.81 19.34
CA ALA A 220 0.50 7.93 20.03
C ALA A 220 0.53 6.54 19.40
N GLY A 221 1.70 5.91 19.35
CA GLY A 221 1.89 4.50 19.05
C GLY A 221 1.66 3.59 20.25
N ARG A 222 1.95 2.30 20.11
CA ARG A 222 2.12 1.38 21.24
C ARG A 222 3.40 1.74 22.00
N PRO A 223 3.56 1.28 23.24
CA PRO A 223 4.85 1.42 23.92
C PRO A 223 5.98 0.90 23.05
N ASP A 224 7.05 1.67 22.90
CA ASP A 224 8.24 1.38 22.11
C ASP A 224 8.04 1.38 20.57
N ASP A 225 6.86 1.74 20.07
CA ASP A 225 6.59 1.97 18.65
C ASP A 225 6.57 3.47 18.31
N GLU A 226 6.92 3.81 17.07
CA GLU A 226 6.72 5.16 16.53
C GLU A 226 5.23 5.54 16.53
N CYS A 227 4.95 6.84 16.61
CA CYS A 227 3.61 7.34 16.37
C CYS A 227 3.20 7.03 14.92
N CYS A 228 2.00 6.58 14.64
CA CYS A 228 0.91 6.45 15.60
C CYS A 228 0.25 5.08 15.38
N HIS A 229 -0.64 4.65 16.29
CA HIS A 229 -1.29 3.35 16.13
C HIS A 229 -2.30 3.39 14.97
N ASN A 230 -2.03 2.60 13.93
CA ASN A 230 -2.81 2.52 12.67
C ASN A 230 -3.01 3.87 11.97
N TYR A 231 -2.05 4.79 12.16
CA TYR A 231 -1.91 6.05 11.45
C TYR A 231 -0.44 6.27 11.05
N VAL A 232 -0.23 6.95 9.94
CA VAL A 232 1.07 7.52 9.58
C VAL A 232 0.97 9.02 9.58
N LEU A 233 1.98 9.69 10.12
CA LEU A 233 2.06 11.15 10.15
C LEU A 233 2.92 11.65 9.00
N PHE A 234 2.39 12.62 8.26
CA PHE A 234 3.10 13.29 7.20
C PHE A 234 3.17 14.79 7.47
N GLY A 235 4.29 15.41 7.14
CA GLY A 235 4.47 16.84 7.31
C GLY A 235 5.70 17.34 6.58
N LYS A 236 5.90 18.66 6.63
CA LYS A 236 7.12 19.32 6.16
C LYS A 236 7.26 20.66 6.86
N ASN A 237 8.42 20.91 7.48
CA ASN A 237 8.68 22.12 8.24
C ASN A 237 7.62 22.36 9.34
N GLU A 238 7.10 23.60 9.45
CA GLU A 238 6.10 24.01 10.44
C GLU A 238 4.65 23.81 9.98
N THR A 239 4.40 23.06 8.87
CA THR A 239 3.04 22.82 8.39
C THR A 239 2.27 21.90 9.35
N PRO A 240 0.93 22.01 9.42
CA PRO A 240 0.11 21.05 10.15
C PRO A 240 0.37 19.63 9.65
N GLN A 241 0.54 18.68 10.56
CA GLN A 241 0.79 17.28 10.26
C GLN A 241 -0.50 16.61 9.74
N TRP A 242 -0.38 15.80 8.70
CA TRP A 242 -1.48 14.98 8.24
C TRP A 242 -1.42 13.62 8.92
N ALA A 243 -2.47 13.29 9.66
CA ALA A 243 -2.67 11.96 10.19
C ALA A 243 -3.47 11.13 9.17
N VAL A 244 -2.86 10.12 8.58
CA VAL A 244 -3.46 9.27 7.54
C VAL A 244 -3.67 7.86 8.10
N PRO A 245 -4.93 7.40 8.23
CA PRO A 245 -5.24 6.09 8.80
C PRO A 245 -4.95 4.96 7.80
N TYR A 246 -4.66 3.78 8.35
CA TYR A 246 -4.51 2.52 7.63
C TYR A 246 -4.86 1.34 8.57
N ASP A 247 -4.84 0.10 8.03
CA ASP A 247 -5.07 -1.14 8.81
C ASP A 247 -6.49 -1.21 9.40
N PHE A 248 -7.50 -1.38 8.52
CA PHE A 248 -8.90 -1.36 8.90
C PHE A 248 -9.47 -2.76 9.21
N ASP A 249 -8.64 -3.79 9.28
CA ASP A 249 -9.06 -5.19 9.44
C ASP A 249 -9.79 -5.45 10.77
N GLN A 250 -9.51 -4.66 11.81
CA GLN A 250 -10.18 -4.71 13.11
C GLN A 250 -11.48 -3.90 13.19
N SER A 251 -11.91 -3.27 12.08
CA SER A 251 -13.14 -2.46 12.08
C SER A 251 -14.41 -3.31 12.03
N GLY A 252 -15.49 -2.78 12.60
CA GLY A 252 -16.82 -3.42 12.54
C GLY A 252 -17.35 -3.59 11.11
N PHE A 253 -16.96 -2.70 10.17
CA PHE A 253 -17.32 -2.84 8.76
C PHE A 253 -16.67 -4.07 8.11
N VAL A 254 -15.44 -4.37 8.45
CA VAL A 254 -14.72 -5.56 7.96
C VAL A 254 -15.29 -6.82 8.61
N ASP A 255 -15.59 -6.77 9.91
CA ASP A 255 -16.16 -7.89 10.67
C ASP A 255 -15.32 -9.17 10.49
N ALA A 256 -14.00 -9.01 10.61
CA ALA A 256 -13.11 -10.15 10.56
C ALA A 256 -13.33 -11.05 11.78
N PRO A 257 -13.29 -12.40 11.63
CA PRO A 257 -13.53 -13.32 12.75
C PRO A 257 -12.60 -13.14 13.95
N TYR A 258 -11.46 -12.52 13.74
CA TYR A 258 -10.45 -12.23 14.77
C TYR A 258 -10.52 -10.78 15.28
N ALA A 259 -11.45 -9.96 14.75
CA ALA A 259 -11.56 -8.57 15.17
C ALA A 259 -12.20 -8.47 16.55
N GLU A 260 -11.58 -7.70 17.43
CA GLU A 260 -12.08 -7.40 18.75
C GLU A 260 -12.20 -5.89 18.93
N ALA A 261 -13.31 -5.44 19.50
CA ALA A 261 -13.47 -4.03 19.82
C ALA A 261 -12.43 -3.62 20.88
N ASN A 262 -11.66 -2.57 20.61
CA ASN A 262 -10.72 -2.04 21.58
C ASN A 262 -11.51 -1.44 22.76
N PRO A 263 -11.32 -1.93 23.98
CA PRO A 263 -12.10 -1.48 25.16
C PRO A 263 -11.71 -0.11 25.71
N ARG A 264 -10.85 0.64 25.03
CA ARG A 264 -10.35 1.95 25.48
C ARG A 264 -11.32 3.08 25.28
#